data_a5c7f89b3d0d53916ac3553305113c1e
#
_entry.id   a5c7f89b3d0d53916ac3553305113c1e
#
_cell.length_a   1.000
_cell.length_b   1.000
_cell.length_c   1.000
_cell.angle_alpha   90.00
_cell.angle_beta   90.00
_cell.angle_gamma   90.00
#
_symmetry.space_group_name_H-M   'P 1'
#
loop_
_entity.id
_entity.type
_entity.pdbx_description
1 polymer ?
#
loop_
_entity_poly.entity_id
_entity_poly.type
_entity_poly.pdbx_seq_one_letter_code
_entity_poly.pdbx_strand_id
1 'polypeptide(L)'
;MTACQELAGKTLAPDHPALILHPMLRVGMGYDVHPLVEGRPLILGGVTIPHDRGLEGHSDADVLLHALTDAVLGALAAGDIGTHFPNTDPKWKGAASTIFLAEAARLAKERKATILNVDASLLAEAPKLVPHFPAMRKKIAAALGLKEEQVNLKATTNEKIGFVGRGEGIAALAVAALEFPG
;
A
#
# COMPACT_ATOMS: atom_id res chain seq x y z
N MET A 1 50.01 -49.31 -15.98
CA MET A 1 49.73 -49.48 -14.57
C MET A 1 50.43 -48.31 -13.86
N THR A 2 49.93 -47.28 -13.28
CA THR A 2 48.56 -46.90 -13.00
C THR A 2 48.57 -45.55 -12.33
N ALA A 3 48.18 -44.51 -13.00
CA ALA A 3 48.03 -43.16 -12.41
C ALA A 3 46.60 -42.92 -11.88
N CYS A 4 45.88 -43.99 -11.59
CA CYS A 4 44.43 -43.94 -11.25
C CYS A 4 44.07 -44.27 -9.80
N GLN A 5 45.05 -44.37 -8.89
CA GLN A 5 44.77 -44.79 -7.50
C GLN A 5 45.06 -43.76 -6.40
N GLU A 6 45.46 -42.52 -6.74
CA GLU A 6 45.76 -41.48 -5.74
C GLU A 6 44.70 -40.41 -5.51
N LEU A 7 43.51 -40.53 -6.08
CA LEU A 7 42.42 -39.54 -5.92
C LEU A 7 41.26 -39.95 -4.99
N ALA A 8 41.43 -41.11 -4.30
CA ALA A 8 40.42 -41.58 -3.33
C ALA A 8 40.86 -41.19 -1.91
N GLY A 9 40.64 -39.96 -1.46
CA GLY A 9 40.91 -39.60 -0.09
C GLY A 9 40.92 -38.10 0.27
N LYS A 10 40.67 -37.22 -0.68
CA LYS A 10 40.47 -35.81 -0.33
C LYS A 10 38.98 -35.54 -0.17
N THR A 11 38.46 -35.67 1.04
CA THR A 11 37.23 -34.98 1.46
C THR A 11 37.46 -33.50 1.24
N LEU A 12 36.89 -32.97 0.17
CA LEU A 12 36.72 -31.52 -0.02
C LEU A 12 35.84 -31.03 1.13
N ALA A 13 36.47 -30.41 2.11
CA ALA A 13 35.74 -29.65 3.11
C ALA A 13 34.85 -28.64 2.36
N PRO A 14 33.58 -28.45 2.77
CA PRO A 14 32.71 -27.47 2.15
C PRO A 14 33.09 -26.06 2.61
N ASP A 15 34.25 -25.55 2.16
CA ASP A 15 34.58 -24.12 2.21
C ASP A 15 33.90 -23.39 1.07
N HIS A 16 32.59 -23.61 0.89
CA HIS A 16 31.77 -22.62 0.23
C HIS A 16 31.40 -21.58 1.29
N PRO A 17 31.81 -20.30 1.14
CA PRO A 17 31.27 -19.27 1.98
C PRO A 17 29.76 -19.39 1.95
N ALA A 18 29.15 -19.48 3.13
CA ALA A 18 27.70 -19.52 3.24
C ALA A 18 27.15 -18.42 2.32
N LEU A 19 26.26 -18.79 1.39
CA LEU A 19 25.63 -17.83 0.49
C LEU A 19 24.94 -16.81 1.40
N ILE A 20 25.51 -15.62 1.51
CA ILE A 20 24.88 -14.53 2.26
C ILE A 20 23.69 -14.12 1.40
N LEU A 21 22.52 -14.67 1.72
CA LEU A 21 21.28 -14.28 1.10
C LEU A 21 20.97 -12.86 1.58
N HIS A 22 21.16 -11.88 0.71
CA HIS A 22 20.80 -10.50 1.01
C HIS A 22 19.29 -10.36 0.92
N PRO A 23 18.66 -9.66 1.87
CA PRO A 23 17.24 -9.37 1.78
C PRO A 23 16.95 -8.61 0.48
N MET A 24 15.84 -8.96 -0.17
CA MET A 24 15.45 -8.34 -1.42
C MET A 24 14.42 -7.24 -1.14
N LEU A 25 14.77 -6.00 -1.49
CA LEU A 25 13.85 -4.87 -1.42
C LEU A 25 12.95 -4.84 -2.67
N ARG A 26 11.65 -4.70 -2.48
CA ARG A 26 10.68 -4.43 -3.53
C ARG A 26 9.88 -3.17 -3.21
N VAL A 27 9.53 -2.43 -4.26
CA VAL A 27 8.72 -1.22 -4.16
C VAL A 27 7.48 -1.42 -5.03
N GLY A 28 6.33 -1.06 -4.50
CA GLY A 28 5.08 -0.99 -5.24
C GLY A 28 4.53 0.43 -5.22
N MET A 29 3.81 0.78 -6.27
CA MET A 29 3.11 2.05 -6.42
C MET A 29 1.62 1.79 -6.57
N GLY A 30 0.79 2.66 -5.97
CA GLY A 30 -0.64 2.68 -6.16
C GLY A 30 -1.11 4.08 -6.53
N TYR A 31 -2.12 4.13 -7.35
CA TYR A 31 -2.86 5.35 -7.72
C TYR A 31 -4.34 5.04 -7.71
N ASP A 32 -5.12 5.93 -7.11
CA ASP A 32 -6.58 5.85 -7.16
C ASP A 32 -7.19 7.24 -7.25
N VAL A 33 -8.41 7.32 -7.76
CA VAL A 33 -9.17 8.55 -7.94
C VAL A 33 -10.67 8.28 -7.81
N HIS A 34 -11.35 9.14 -7.05
CA HIS A 34 -12.79 9.07 -6.89
C HIS A 34 -13.43 10.45 -7.08
N PRO A 35 -14.60 10.53 -7.74
CA PRO A 35 -15.34 11.77 -7.89
C PRO A 35 -15.95 12.22 -6.54
N LEU A 36 -16.06 13.56 -6.35
CA LEU A 36 -16.73 14.17 -5.21
C LEU A 36 -18.21 14.35 -5.52
N VAL A 37 -19.07 13.79 -4.66
CA VAL A 37 -20.53 13.84 -4.78
C VAL A 37 -21.19 14.30 -3.49
N GLU A 38 -22.36 14.89 -3.58
CA GLU A 38 -23.18 15.26 -2.42
C GLU A 38 -23.79 14.03 -1.73
N GLY A 39 -24.14 14.18 -0.46
CA GLY A 39 -24.86 13.16 0.31
C GLY A 39 -24.01 11.97 0.79
N ARG A 40 -22.71 12.00 0.58
CA ARG A 40 -21.77 11.00 1.13
C ARG A 40 -20.80 11.65 2.12
N PRO A 41 -20.39 10.94 3.19
CA PRO A 41 -19.30 11.40 4.04
C PRO A 41 -17.97 11.35 3.29
N LEU A 42 -17.09 12.31 3.51
CA LEU A 42 -15.71 12.24 3.05
C LEU A 42 -14.88 11.40 4.03
N ILE A 43 -14.39 10.25 3.56
CA ILE A 43 -13.54 9.36 4.35
C ILE A 43 -12.18 9.27 3.67
N LEU A 44 -11.11 9.59 4.41
CA LEU A 44 -9.73 9.53 3.93
C LEU A 44 -8.82 8.96 5.03
N GLY A 45 -8.02 7.95 4.70
CA GLY A 45 -7.17 7.26 5.67
C GLY A 45 -7.95 6.63 6.82
N GLY A 46 -9.18 6.20 6.56
CA GLY A 46 -10.13 5.66 7.54
C GLY A 46 -10.72 6.72 8.48
N VAL A 47 -10.51 8.02 8.24
CA VAL A 47 -10.99 9.14 9.07
C VAL A 47 -12.08 9.90 8.33
N THR A 48 -13.21 10.15 9.00
CA THR A 48 -14.25 11.04 8.47
C THR A 48 -13.79 12.48 8.56
N ILE A 49 -13.77 13.16 7.42
CA ILE A 49 -13.31 14.55 7.28
C ILE A 49 -14.54 15.44 7.12
N PRO A 50 -14.69 16.53 7.92
CA PRO A 50 -15.77 17.48 7.72
C PRO A 50 -15.69 18.14 6.33
N HIS A 51 -16.69 17.86 5.50
CA HIS A 51 -16.83 18.42 4.16
C HIS A 51 -18.27 18.24 3.67
N ASP A 52 -18.74 19.08 2.75
CA ASP A 52 -20.09 19.04 2.18
C ASP A 52 -20.31 17.93 1.16
N ARG A 53 -19.21 17.41 0.59
CA ARG A 53 -19.20 16.30 -0.35
C ARG A 53 -18.29 15.17 0.11
N GLY A 54 -18.60 13.94 -0.28
CA GLY A 54 -17.74 12.77 -0.08
C GLY A 54 -17.42 12.10 -1.39
N LEU A 55 -16.58 11.05 -1.32
CA LEU A 55 -16.15 10.33 -2.50
C LEU A 55 -17.19 9.27 -2.91
N GLU A 56 -17.41 9.12 -4.22
CA GLU A 56 -18.27 8.09 -4.80
C GLU A 56 -17.48 6.81 -5.05
N GLY A 57 -18.06 5.68 -4.70
CA GLY A 57 -17.48 4.35 -4.94
C GLY A 57 -18.33 3.24 -4.35
N HIS A 58 -17.92 2.00 -4.62
CA HIS A 58 -18.65 0.81 -4.16
C HIS A 58 -18.50 0.58 -2.64
N SER A 59 -17.29 0.83 -2.10
CA SER A 59 -16.96 0.79 -0.67
C SER A 59 -17.24 2.14 -0.01
N ASP A 60 -16.53 2.47 1.07
CA ASP A 60 -16.49 3.82 1.64
C ASP A 60 -15.72 4.83 0.74
N ALA A 61 -15.16 4.36 -0.37
CA ALA A 61 -14.42 5.14 -1.37
C ALA A 61 -13.21 5.91 -0.82
N ASP A 62 -12.53 5.35 0.18
CA ASP A 62 -11.29 5.93 0.73
C ASP A 62 -10.15 5.79 -0.27
N VAL A 63 -10.00 6.80 -1.13
CA VAL A 63 -9.00 6.85 -2.19
C VAL A 63 -7.56 6.66 -1.69
N LEU A 64 -7.26 7.12 -0.45
CA LEU A 64 -5.94 6.97 0.15
C LEU A 64 -5.66 5.51 0.52
N LEU A 65 -6.63 4.84 1.14
CA LEU A 65 -6.46 3.43 1.52
C LEU A 65 -6.47 2.52 0.30
N HIS A 66 -7.20 2.86 -0.77
CA HIS A 66 -7.15 2.11 -2.03
C HIS A 66 -5.76 2.21 -2.66
N ALA A 67 -5.21 3.41 -2.81
CA ALA A 67 -3.86 3.60 -3.36
C ALA A 67 -2.79 2.88 -2.51
N LEU A 68 -2.89 2.93 -1.18
CA LEU A 68 -1.98 2.22 -0.27
C LEU A 68 -2.12 0.69 -0.42
N THR A 69 -3.34 0.18 -0.59
CA THR A 69 -3.59 -1.24 -0.83
C THR A 69 -2.90 -1.70 -2.11
N ASP A 70 -3.09 -0.96 -3.20
CA ASP A 70 -2.44 -1.25 -4.48
C ASP A 70 -0.91 -1.16 -4.41
N ALA A 71 -0.37 -0.20 -3.66
CA ALA A 71 1.07 -0.09 -3.46
C ALA A 71 1.64 -1.35 -2.78
N VAL A 72 0.99 -1.85 -1.73
CA VAL A 72 1.42 -3.07 -1.03
C VAL A 72 1.25 -4.30 -1.93
N LEU A 73 0.09 -4.46 -2.60
CA LEU A 73 -0.15 -5.57 -3.53
C LEU A 73 0.83 -5.56 -4.71
N GLY A 74 1.14 -4.38 -5.25
CA GLY A 74 2.12 -4.21 -6.33
C GLY A 74 3.53 -4.66 -5.93
N ALA A 75 4.01 -4.27 -4.73
CA ALA A 75 5.31 -4.73 -4.21
C ALA A 75 5.34 -6.26 -4.02
N LEU A 76 4.19 -6.87 -3.70
CA LEU A 76 4.03 -8.32 -3.59
C LEU A 76 3.92 -9.00 -4.97
N ALA A 77 3.78 -8.28 -6.08
CA ALA A 77 3.38 -8.83 -7.38
C ALA A 77 2.09 -9.67 -7.27
N ALA A 78 1.08 -9.14 -6.55
CA ALA A 78 -0.16 -9.82 -6.21
C ALA A 78 -1.39 -9.27 -6.95
N GLY A 79 -1.21 -8.48 -8.01
CA GLY A 79 -2.29 -7.80 -8.70
C GLY A 79 -2.67 -6.49 -8.01
N ASP A 80 -3.96 -6.17 -8.00
CA ASP A 80 -4.53 -4.93 -7.52
C ASP A 80 -5.76 -5.16 -6.61
N ILE A 81 -6.30 -4.08 -6.07
CA ILE A 81 -7.49 -4.10 -5.21
C ILE A 81 -8.70 -4.74 -5.92
N GLY A 82 -8.87 -4.50 -7.23
CA GLY A 82 -9.98 -5.03 -8.02
C GLY A 82 -9.93 -6.56 -8.17
N THR A 83 -8.72 -7.12 -8.23
CA THR A 83 -8.49 -8.57 -8.28
C THR A 83 -8.91 -9.26 -6.97
N HIS A 84 -8.66 -8.64 -5.82
CA HIS A 84 -8.97 -9.21 -4.51
C HIS A 84 -10.36 -8.87 -4.00
N PHE A 85 -10.88 -7.70 -4.37
CA PHE A 85 -12.14 -7.14 -3.89
C PHE A 85 -12.98 -6.60 -5.05
N PRO A 86 -13.46 -7.49 -5.95
CA PRO A 86 -14.20 -7.06 -7.15
C PRO A 86 -15.44 -6.25 -6.75
N ASN A 87 -15.65 -5.14 -7.42
CA ASN A 87 -16.81 -4.25 -7.22
C ASN A 87 -18.14 -4.89 -7.63
N THR A 88 -18.11 -6.04 -8.29
CA THR A 88 -19.29 -6.85 -8.61
C THR A 88 -19.76 -7.72 -7.44
N ASP A 89 -18.92 -7.91 -6.40
CA ASP A 89 -19.30 -8.68 -5.22
C ASP A 89 -20.02 -7.77 -4.20
N PRO A 90 -21.33 -8.01 -3.96
CA PRO A 90 -22.12 -7.19 -3.03
C PRO A 90 -21.60 -7.20 -1.59
N LYS A 91 -20.74 -8.16 -1.22
CA LYS A 91 -20.07 -8.24 0.07
C LYS A 91 -19.26 -6.98 0.40
N TRP A 92 -18.73 -6.32 -0.61
CA TRP A 92 -17.85 -5.14 -0.43
C TRP A 92 -18.61 -3.81 -0.52
N LYS A 93 -19.93 -3.86 -0.76
CA LYS A 93 -20.73 -2.64 -0.82
C LYS A 93 -20.76 -1.93 0.54
N GLY A 94 -20.26 -0.69 0.56
CA GLY A 94 -20.15 0.10 1.79
C GLY A 94 -19.10 -0.39 2.79
N ALA A 95 -18.25 -1.36 2.41
CA ALA A 95 -17.19 -1.85 3.28
C ALA A 95 -16.16 -0.75 3.60
N ALA A 96 -15.63 -0.77 4.83
CA ALA A 96 -14.53 0.12 5.21
C ALA A 96 -13.25 -0.31 4.51
N SER A 97 -12.58 0.59 3.79
CA SER A 97 -11.35 0.30 3.03
C SER A 97 -10.16 -0.08 3.91
N THR A 98 -10.24 0.13 5.22
CA THR A 98 -9.27 -0.42 6.18
C THR A 98 -9.19 -1.95 6.14
N ILE A 99 -10.27 -2.64 5.75
CA ILE A 99 -10.30 -4.10 5.58
C ILE A 99 -9.41 -4.51 4.40
N PHE A 100 -9.43 -3.76 3.31
CA PHE A 100 -8.63 -4.04 2.12
C PHE A 100 -7.13 -3.87 2.42
N LEU A 101 -6.78 -2.78 3.11
CA LEU A 101 -5.41 -2.51 3.51
C LEU A 101 -4.88 -3.57 4.50
N ALA A 102 -5.69 -3.99 5.47
CA ALA A 102 -5.34 -5.06 6.41
C ALA A 102 -5.14 -6.41 5.71
N GLU A 103 -5.94 -6.71 4.67
CA GLU A 103 -5.78 -7.92 3.87
C GLU A 103 -4.48 -7.90 3.07
N ALA A 104 -4.10 -6.75 2.47
CA ALA A 104 -2.81 -6.60 1.80
C ALA A 104 -1.63 -6.84 2.79
N ALA A 105 -1.74 -6.35 4.02
CA ALA A 105 -0.76 -6.61 5.08
C ALA A 105 -0.71 -8.10 5.47
N ARG A 106 -1.86 -8.77 5.54
CA ARG A 106 -1.95 -10.22 5.79
C ARG A 106 -1.25 -11.02 4.68
N LEU A 107 -1.46 -10.66 3.42
CA LEU A 107 -0.79 -11.28 2.27
C LEU A 107 0.73 -11.05 2.29
N ALA A 108 1.19 -9.86 2.71
CA ALA A 108 2.61 -9.59 2.88
C ALA A 108 3.22 -10.56 3.91
N LYS A 109 2.57 -10.72 5.06
CA LYS A 109 3.01 -11.64 6.11
C LYS A 109 3.04 -13.11 5.63
N GLU A 110 2.04 -13.57 4.89
CA GLU A 110 2.01 -14.93 4.32
C GLU A 110 3.16 -15.19 3.37
N ARG A 111 3.56 -14.18 2.59
CA ARG A 111 4.72 -14.25 1.70
C ARG A 111 6.05 -13.96 2.41
N LYS A 112 6.04 -13.90 3.74
CA LYS A 112 7.19 -13.60 4.59
C LYS A 112 7.85 -12.25 4.27
N ALA A 113 7.09 -11.34 3.66
CA ALA A 113 7.54 -9.98 3.38
C ALA A 113 7.26 -9.08 4.58
N THR A 114 8.20 -8.19 4.88
CA THR A 114 8.08 -7.15 5.91
C THR A 114 7.80 -5.82 5.21
N ILE A 115 6.69 -5.15 5.55
CA ILE A 115 6.44 -3.79 5.10
C ILE A 115 7.36 -2.86 5.89
N LEU A 116 8.24 -2.12 5.20
CA LEU A 116 9.22 -1.24 5.83
C LEU A 116 8.64 0.14 6.11
N ASN A 117 8.00 0.72 5.12
CA ASN A 117 7.32 2.01 5.21
C ASN A 117 6.33 2.19 4.07
N VAL A 118 5.46 3.17 4.25
CA VAL A 118 4.59 3.68 3.18
C VAL A 118 4.67 5.21 3.12
N ASP A 119 4.56 5.75 1.92
CA ASP A 119 4.50 7.18 1.65
C ASP A 119 3.37 7.46 0.68
N ALA A 120 2.52 8.45 0.98
CA ALA A 120 1.40 8.80 0.13
C ALA A 120 1.19 10.31 0.00
N SER A 121 0.70 10.71 -1.17
CA SER A 121 0.31 12.09 -1.48
C SER A 121 -1.15 12.12 -1.88
N LEU A 122 -1.93 12.95 -1.18
CA LEU A 122 -3.31 13.28 -1.53
C LEU A 122 -3.32 14.54 -2.42
N LEU A 123 -4.05 14.46 -3.52
CA LEU A 123 -4.25 15.55 -4.47
C LEU A 123 -5.69 16.04 -4.31
N ALA A 124 -5.88 17.19 -3.66
CA ALA A 124 -7.21 17.74 -3.36
C ALA A 124 -7.16 19.28 -3.26
N GLU A 125 -8.13 19.95 -3.87
CA GLU A 125 -8.28 21.41 -3.72
C GLU A 125 -8.85 21.79 -2.36
N ALA A 126 -9.74 20.94 -1.84
CA ALA A 126 -10.40 21.09 -0.54
C ALA A 126 -10.84 19.69 -0.03
N PRO A 127 -11.03 19.54 1.30
CA PRO A 127 -10.68 20.46 2.38
C PRO A 127 -9.17 20.47 2.71
N LYS A 128 -8.74 21.27 3.71
CA LYS A 128 -7.37 21.18 4.25
C LYS A 128 -7.19 19.85 4.99
N LEU A 129 -6.29 18.99 4.52
CA LEU A 129 -6.11 17.61 5.01
C LEU A 129 -5.07 17.45 6.12
N VAL A 130 -4.07 18.34 6.16
CA VAL A 130 -2.96 18.29 7.12
C VAL A 130 -3.40 18.14 8.59
N PRO A 131 -4.45 18.82 9.09
CA PRO A 131 -4.90 18.65 10.47
C PRO A 131 -5.36 17.23 10.82
N HIS A 132 -5.74 16.42 9.82
CA HIS A 132 -6.25 15.06 9.98
C HIS A 132 -5.17 13.98 9.86
N PHE A 133 -3.96 14.33 9.40
CA PHE A 133 -2.87 13.37 9.18
C PHE A 133 -2.48 12.55 10.42
N PRO A 134 -2.44 13.10 11.64
CA PRO A 134 -2.13 12.27 12.81
C PRO A 134 -3.12 11.11 13.00
N ALA A 135 -4.43 11.38 12.85
CA ALA A 135 -5.46 10.35 12.96
C ALA A 135 -5.40 9.33 11.82
N MET A 136 -5.16 9.79 10.58
CA MET A 136 -4.98 8.91 9.41
C MET A 136 -3.75 8.01 9.58
N ARG A 137 -2.57 8.55 9.94
CA ARG A 137 -1.34 7.78 10.17
C ARG A 137 -1.55 6.67 11.20
N LYS A 138 -2.20 7.00 12.30
CA LYS A 138 -2.52 6.01 13.35
C LYS A 138 -3.34 4.85 12.82
N LYS A 139 -4.38 5.11 12.02
CA LYS A 139 -5.23 4.07 11.44
C LYS A 139 -4.51 3.24 10.38
N ILE A 140 -3.75 3.90 9.50
CA ILE A 140 -2.95 3.23 8.47
C ILE A 140 -1.88 2.34 9.13
N ALA A 141 -1.15 2.87 10.09
CA ALA A 141 -0.14 2.12 10.83
C ALA A 141 -0.74 0.87 11.51
N ALA A 142 -1.89 1.03 12.18
CA ALA A 142 -2.59 -0.10 12.80
C ALA A 142 -3.02 -1.17 11.78
N ALA A 143 -3.53 -0.77 10.60
CA ALA A 143 -3.96 -1.70 9.56
C ALA A 143 -2.77 -2.46 8.93
N LEU A 144 -1.62 -1.80 8.80
CA LEU A 144 -0.41 -2.40 8.21
C LEU A 144 0.52 -3.09 9.23
N GLY A 145 0.25 -2.96 10.53
CA GLY A 145 1.16 -3.45 11.58
C GLY A 145 2.46 -2.65 11.67
N LEU A 146 2.42 -1.36 11.34
CA LEU A 146 3.56 -0.43 11.36
C LEU A 146 3.52 0.48 12.59
N LYS A 147 4.64 1.15 12.85
CA LYS A 147 4.68 2.32 13.72
C LYS A 147 4.26 3.57 12.92
N GLU A 148 3.72 4.58 13.60
CA GLU A 148 3.26 5.81 12.93
C GLU A 148 4.38 6.56 12.18
N GLU A 149 5.62 6.46 12.64
CA GLU A 149 6.81 7.03 11.99
C GLU A 149 7.17 6.39 10.64
N GLN A 150 6.64 5.18 10.36
CA GLN A 150 6.81 4.47 9.08
C GLN A 150 5.73 4.84 8.05
N VAL A 151 4.77 5.70 8.43
CA VAL A 151 3.69 6.16 7.57
C VAL A 151 3.86 7.65 7.33
N ASN A 152 4.20 8.03 6.09
CA ASN A 152 4.24 9.44 5.71
C ASN A 152 3.04 9.82 4.85
N LEU A 153 2.47 11.00 5.12
CA LEU A 153 1.36 11.57 4.36
C LEU A 153 1.68 13.01 3.95
N LYS A 154 1.36 13.34 2.72
CA LYS A 154 1.49 14.66 2.11
C LYS A 154 0.17 15.03 1.44
N ALA A 155 -0.09 16.30 1.26
CA ALA A 155 -1.19 16.78 0.44
C ALA A 155 -0.73 17.96 -0.42
N THR A 156 -1.27 18.04 -1.62
CA THR A 156 -1.07 19.15 -2.54
C THR A 156 -2.36 19.48 -3.25
N THR A 157 -2.47 20.69 -3.72
CA THR A 157 -3.49 21.09 -4.72
C THR A 157 -3.00 20.74 -6.12
N ASN A 158 -3.89 20.87 -7.09
CA ASN A 158 -3.53 20.79 -8.52
C ASN A 158 -3.48 22.20 -9.16
N GLU A 159 -3.33 23.26 -8.36
CA GLU A 159 -3.24 24.66 -8.82
C GLU A 159 -4.38 25.02 -9.79
N LYS A 160 -5.58 24.54 -9.52
CA LYS A 160 -6.79 24.70 -10.37
C LYS A 160 -6.73 24.02 -11.73
N ILE A 161 -5.73 23.18 -11.97
CA ILE A 161 -5.54 22.46 -13.25
C ILE A 161 -6.20 21.06 -13.17
N GLY A 162 -6.87 20.66 -14.25
CA GLY A 162 -7.48 19.34 -14.40
C GLY A 162 -8.68 19.10 -13.48
N PHE A 163 -9.11 17.85 -13.39
CA PHE A 163 -10.32 17.45 -12.64
C PHE A 163 -10.15 17.67 -11.12
N VAL A 164 -8.97 17.42 -10.55
CA VAL A 164 -8.68 17.75 -9.14
C VAL A 164 -8.75 19.26 -8.94
N GLY A 165 -8.11 20.04 -9.83
CA GLY A 165 -8.08 21.49 -9.75
C GLY A 165 -9.46 22.15 -9.90
N ARG A 166 -10.40 21.51 -10.58
CA ARG A 166 -11.81 21.94 -10.64
C ARG A 166 -12.66 21.41 -9.48
N GLY A 167 -12.07 20.65 -8.55
CA GLY A 167 -12.80 20.08 -7.41
C GLY A 167 -13.82 19.01 -7.81
N GLU A 168 -13.58 18.29 -8.90
CA GLU A 168 -14.44 17.20 -9.38
C GLU A 168 -14.18 15.88 -8.65
N GLY A 169 -12.99 15.73 -8.07
CA GLY A 169 -12.59 14.53 -7.35
C GLY A 169 -11.34 14.73 -6.52
N ILE A 170 -10.97 13.70 -5.78
CA ILE A 170 -9.71 13.59 -5.04
C ILE A 170 -8.94 12.40 -5.59
N ALA A 171 -7.63 12.55 -5.75
CA ALA A 171 -6.73 11.48 -6.13
C ALA A 171 -5.71 11.20 -5.02
N ALA A 172 -5.15 10.00 -5.02
CA ALA A 172 -4.05 9.62 -4.15
C ALA A 172 -2.99 8.84 -4.95
N LEU A 173 -1.74 9.13 -4.63
CA LEU A 173 -0.57 8.37 -5.04
C LEU A 173 0.06 7.77 -3.80
N ALA A 174 0.45 6.50 -3.84
CA ALA A 174 1.10 5.83 -2.73
C ALA A 174 2.28 4.98 -3.20
N VAL A 175 3.26 4.83 -2.33
CA VAL A 175 4.39 3.93 -2.49
C VAL A 175 4.53 3.10 -1.22
N ALA A 176 4.81 1.81 -1.37
CA ALA A 176 5.14 0.90 -0.29
C ALA A 176 6.50 0.24 -0.56
N ALA A 177 7.36 0.18 0.45
CA ALA A 177 8.61 -0.56 0.41
C ALA A 177 8.49 -1.82 1.27
N LEU A 178 8.80 -2.98 0.68
CA LEU A 178 8.75 -4.28 1.34
C LEU A 178 10.09 -4.98 1.23
N GLU A 179 10.48 -5.64 2.32
CA GLU A 179 11.65 -6.50 2.37
C GLU A 179 11.23 -7.97 2.36
N PHE A 180 11.87 -8.75 1.52
CA PHE A 180 11.73 -10.21 1.46
C PHE A 180 12.96 -10.88 2.02
N PRO A 181 12.83 -12.00 2.74
CA PRO A 181 13.99 -12.78 3.13
C PRO A 181 14.74 -13.26 1.89
N GLY A 182 16.07 -13.22 1.96
CA GLY A 182 16.94 -13.74 0.91
C GLY A 182 16.92 -15.25 0.83
#